data_0541cf1932c15b23a957feaf9790aefc
#
_entry.id   0541cf1932c15b23a957feaf9790aefc
#
_cell.length_a   1.000
_cell.length_b   1.000
_cell.length_c   1.000
_cell.angle_alpha   90.00
_cell.angle_beta   90.00
_cell.angle_gamma   90.00
#
_symmetry.space_group_name_H-M   'P 1'
#
loop_
_entity.id
_entity.type
_entity.pdbx_description
1 polymer ?
#
loop_
_entity_poly.entity_id
_entity_poly.type
_entity_poly.pdbx_seq_one_letter_code
_entity_poly.pdbx_strand_id
1 'polypeptide(L)'
;HQGLYDVLAILEVCPRPFSVVMKKEVENVPFLKQVFACMKAIPLDRNDLRQGLQVIKQVAEEVKEGRNYLIFAEGTRSRKGNQLLDFKGGSFKSAVKAQCPIVPVALIDSYKSFDTNSIKKLTVQVHFLEPIPYEKYQGMKTTEIAAMVKQRIEETIKEFEEM
;
A
#
# COMPACT_ATOMS: atom_id res chain seq x y z
N HIS A 1 -1.61 0.39 -7.62
CA HIS A 1 -0.31 -0.30 -7.55
C HIS A 1 -0.14 -1.28 -8.71
N GLN A 2 1.10 -1.62 -9.09
CA GLN A 2 1.39 -2.43 -10.28
C GLN A 2 2.06 -3.79 -9.96
N GLY A 3 2.56 -3.97 -8.77
CA GLY A 3 3.09 -5.28 -8.39
C GLY A 3 4.18 -5.27 -7.32
N LEU A 4 5.05 -6.27 -7.43
CA LEU A 4 6.13 -6.49 -6.47
C LEU A 4 7.15 -5.35 -6.46
N TYR A 5 7.43 -4.76 -7.63
CA TYR A 5 8.38 -3.65 -7.75
C TYR A 5 8.01 -2.47 -6.85
N ASP A 6 6.71 -2.21 -6.68
CA ASP A 6 6.22 -1.11 -5.85
C ASP A 6 6.71 -1.21 -4.40
N VAL A 7 6.73 -2.43 -3.86
CA VAL A 7 7.26 -2.68 -2.50
C VAL A 7 8.75 -2.36 -2.43
N LEU A 8 9.52 -2.77 -3.44
CA LEU A 8 10.96 -2.52 -3.51
C LEU A 8 11.26 -1.03 -3.69
N ALA A 9 10.51 -0.35 -4.55
CA ALA A 9 10.66 1.10 -4.75
C ALA A 9 10.37 1.89 -3.46
N ILE A 10 9.32 1.51 -2.72
CA ILE A 10 9.01 2.14 -1.44
C ILE A 10 10.07 1.80 -0.39
N LEU A 11 10.57 0.55 -0.37
CA LEU A 11 11.57 0.10 0.59
C LEU A 11 12.89 0.87 0.44
N GLU A 12 13.28 1.18 -0.79
CA GLU A 12 14.51 1.93 -1.10
C GLU A 12 14.49 3.35 -0.52
N VAL A 13 13.33 4.01 -0.55
CA VAL A 13 13.23 5.44 -0.22
C VAL A 13 12.52 5.71 1.11
N CYS A 14 11.89 4.72 1.72
CA CYS A 14 11.18 4.91 2.98
C CYS A 14 12.17 5.03 4.15
N PRO A 15 12.15 6.16 4.90
CA PRO A 15 13.10 6.38 5.99
C PRO A 15 12.84 5.54 7.24
N ARG A 16 11.72 4.81 7.27
CA ARG A 16 11.30 3.99 8.41
C ARG A 16 11.02 2.55 7.97
N PRO A 17 11.40 1.55 8.77
CA PRO A 17 11.07 0.16 8.46
C PRO A 17 9.56 -0.03 8.49
N PHE A 18 9.07 -0.90 7.61
CA PHE A 18 7.67 -1.27 7.55
C PHE A 18 7.48 -2.76 7.24
N SER A 19 6.36 -3.29 7.64
CA SER A 19 5.84 -4.58 7.21
C SER A 19 4.81 -4.38 6.09
N VAL A 20 4.50 -5.44 5.33
CA VAL A 20 3.53 -5.37 4.24
C VAL A 20 2.45 -6.44 4.39
N VAL A 21 1.21 -6.08 4.07
CA VAL A 21 0.15 -7.08 3.87
C VAL A 21 0.19 -7.51 2.41
N MET A 22 0.52 -8.77 2.18
CA MET A 22 0.74 -9.32 0.84
C MET A 22 -0.31 -10.38 0.46
N LYS A 23 -0.40 -10.68 -0.81
CA LYS A 23 -1.25 -11.76 -1.32
C LYS A 23 -0.62 -13.13 -0.92
N LYS A 24 -1.41 -14.06 -0.38
CA LYS A 24 -0.97 -15.37 0.09
C LYS A 24 -0.19 -16.16 -0.96
N GLU A 25 -0.58 -16.07 -2.23
CA GLU A 25 0.06 -16.82 -3.32
C GLU A 25 1.50 -16.40 -3.58
N VAL A 26 1.92 -15.24 -3.08
CA VAL A 26 3.31 -14.76 -3.24
C VAL A 26 4.24 -15.31 -2.15
N GLU A 27 3.67 -15.86 -1.07
CA GLU A 27 4.40 -16.36 0.10
C GLU A 27 5.45 -17.44 -0.26
N ASN A 28 5.16 -18.27 -1.25
CA ASN A 28 6.01 -19.42 -1.62
C ASN A 28 6.89 -19.16 -2.85
N VAL A 29 6.95 -17.93 -3.35
CA VAL A 29 7.83 -17.61 -4.47
C VAL A 29 9.28 -17.63 -3.98
N PRO A 30 10.18 -18.43 -4.60
CA PRO A 30 11.60 -18.46 -4.26
C PRO A 30 12.20 -17.06 -4.24
N PHE A 31 13.17 -16.80 -3.36
CA PHE A 31 13.80 -15.52 -3.10
C PHE A 31 12.86 -14.48 -2.40
N LEU A 32 11.62 -14.34 -2.85
CA LEU A 32 10.66 -13.39 -2.24
C LEU A 32 10.25 -13.83 -0.84
N LYS A 33 10.17 -15.13 -0.60
CA LYS A 33 9.88 -15.69 0.72
C LYS A 33 10.83 -15.14 1.79
N GLN A 34 12.14 -15.09 1.49
CA GLN A 34 13.14 -14.58 2.41
C GLN A 34 12.98 -13.08 2.66
N VAL A 35 12.75 -12.29 1.61
CA VAL A 35 12.50 -10.84 1.70
C VAL A 35 11.26 -10.58 2.57
N PHE A 36 10.15 -11.25 2.29
CA PHE A 36 8.93 -11.09 3.05
C PHE A 36 9.05 -11.57 4.51
N ALA A 37 9.83 -12.60 4.77
CA ALA A 37 10.14 -13.03 6.13
C ALA A 37 10.91 -11.94 6.91
N CYS A 38 11.93 -11.33 6.28
CA CYS A 38 12.68 -10.21 6.87
C CYS A 38 11.77 -9.00 7.14
N MET A 39 10.82 -8.71 6.24
CA MET A 39 9.84 -7.63 6.40
C MET A 39 8.72 -7.98 7.38
N LYS A 40 8.67 -9.21 7.90
CA LYS A 40 7.53 -9.70 8.72
C LYS A 40 6.19 -9.49 8.00
N ALA A 41 6.14 -9.81 6.71
CA ALA A 41 4.95 -9.63 5.89
C ALA A 41 3.83 -10.55 6.36
N ILE A 42 2.59 -10.07 6.28
CA ILE A 42 1.41 -10.85 6.65
C ILE A 42 0.71 -11.31 5.36
N PRO A 43 0.61 -12.63 5.11
CA PRO A 43 -0.12 -13.16 3.98
C PRO A 43 -1.63 -13.02 4.21
N LEU A 44 -2.34 -12.57 3.18
CA LEU A 44 -3.79 -12.39 3.18
C LEU A 44 -4.41 -13.20 2.04
N ASP A 45 -5.28 -14.15 2.40
CA ASP A 45 -6.23 -14.76 1.48
C ASP A 45 -7.46 -13.86 1.36
N ARG A 46 -7.65 -13.29 0.18
CA ARG A 46 -8.75 -12.33 -0.07
C ARG A 46 -10.12 -12.99 -0.15
N ASN A 47 -10.16 -14.31 -0.28
CA ASN A 47 -11.39 -15.09 -0.33
C ASN A 47 -11.82 -15.57 1.05
N ASP A 48 -10.95 -15.47 2.05
CA ASP A 48 -11.24 -15.84 3.44
C ASP A 48 -11.53 -14.59 4.30
N LEU A 49 -12.82 -14.34 4.51
CA LEU A 49 -13.28 -13.21 5.33
C LEU A 49 -12.84 -13.33 6.80
N ARG A 50 -12.73 -14.56 7.34
CA ARG A 50 -12.31 -14.77 8.73
C ARG A 50 -10.84 -14.42 8.89
N GLN A 51 -10.00 -14.92 7.98
CA GLN A 51 -8.59 -14.56 7.95
C GLN A 51 -8.40 -13.04 7.76
N GLY A 52 -9.19 -12.43 6.87
CA GLY A 52 -9.17 -10.98 6.67
C GLY A 52 -9.42 -10.19 7.96
N LEU A 53 -10.37 -10.60 8.78
CA LEU A 53 -10.64 -9.98 10.08
C LEU A 53 -9.50 -10.19 11.08
N GLN A 54 -8.87 -11.36 11.09
CA GLN A 54 -7.70 -11.65 11.93
C GLN A 54 -6.51 -10.77 11.56
N VAL A 55 -6.23 -10.64 10.25
CA VAL A 55 -5.15 -9.78 9.74
C VAL A 55 -5.39 -8.32 10.13
N ILE A 56 -6.62 -7.80 9.97
CA ILE A 56 -6.97 -6.44 10.40
C ILE A 56 -6.68 -6.24 11.90
N LYS A 57 -7.03 -7.22 12.73
CA LYS A 57 -6.82 -7.16 14.16
C LYS A 57 -5.32 -7.19 14.49
N GLN A 58 -4.58 -8.13 13.91
CA GLN A 58 -3.13 -8.26 14.11
C GLN A 58 -2.40 -6.99 13.70
N VAL A 59 -2.66 -6.47 12.48
CA VAL A 59 -2.05 -5.22 12.02
C VAL A 59 -2.34 -4.07 12.98
N ALA A 60 -3.59 -3.94 13.46
CA ALA A 60 -3.95 -2.87 14.38
C ALA A 60 -3.22 -2.97 15.72
N GLU A 61 -3.00 -4.18 16.23
CA GLU A 61 -2.26 -4.41 17.47
C GLU A 61 -0.77 -4.09 17.28
N GLU A 62 -0.15 -4.61 16.23
CA GLU A 62 1.27 -4.36 15.95
C GLU A 62 1.57 -2.88 15.61
N VAL A 63 0.61 -2.16 15.00
CA VAL A 63 0.73 -0.71 14.78
C VAL A 63 0.72 0.05 16.12
N LYS A 64 -0.10 -0.34 17.07
CA LYS A 64 -0.10 0.25 18.44
C LYS A 64 1.22 0.02 19.18
N GLU A 65 1.92 -1.07 18.82
CA GLU A 65 3.27 -1.39 19.35
C GLU A 65 4.38 -0.63 18.57
N GLY A 66 4.03 0.23 17.62
CA GLY A 66 4.97 1.09 16.88
C GLY A 66 5.44 0.54 15.53
N ARG A 67 4.84 -0.54 15.02
CA ARG A 67 5.17 -1.08 13.69
C ARG A 67 4.44 -0.32 12.59
N ASN A 68 5.14 0.01 11.50
CA ASN A 68 4.50 0.57 10.32
C ASN A 68 4.06 -0.54 9.36
N TYR A 69 2.96 -0.32 8.66
CA TYR A 69 2.43 -1.25 7.68
C TYR A 69 2.16 -0.57 6.33
N LEU A 70 2.64 -1.19 5.26
CA LEU A 70 2.26 -0.86 3.89
C LEU A 70 1.06 -1.71 3.48
N ILE A 71 0.00 -1.06 3.02
CA ILE A 71 -1.22 -1.70 2.53
C ILE A 71 -1.58 -1.11 1.17
N PHE A 72 -1.70 -1.95 0.15
CA PHE A 72 -2.17 -1.54 -1.16
C PHE A 72 -3.71 -1.52 -1.18
N ALA A 73 -4.27 -0.31 -1.07
CA ALA A 73 -5.71 -0.11 -0.88
C ALA A 73 -6.57 -0.55 -2.07
N GLU A 74 -6.03 -0.63 -3.28
CA GLU A 74 -6.70 -1.16 -4.46
C GLU A 74 -7.00 -2.66 -4.34
N GLY A 75 -6.19 -3.38 -3.59
CA GLY A 75 -6.32 -4.82 -3.40
C GLY A 75 -5.98 -5.66 -4.63
N THR A 76 -5.64 -5.07 -5.77
CA THR A 76 -5.16 -5.75 -6.99
C THR A 76 -4.34 -4.77 -7.84
N ARG A 77 -3.59 -5.28 -8.83
CA ARG A 77 -2.84 -4.44 -9.75
C ARG A 77 -3.76 -3.64 -10.66
N SER A 78 -3.48 -2.36 -10.87
CA SER A 78 -4.25 -1.51 -11.77
C SER A 78 -4.14 -1.97 -13.23
N ARG A 79 -2.94 -2.27 -13.72
CA ARG A 79 -2.66 -2.59 -15.13
C ARG A 79 -3.13 -1.50 -16.10
N LYS A 80 -3.28 -0.27 -15.64
CA LYS A 80 -3.75 0.89 -16.40
C LYS A 80 -2.77 2.06 -16.30
N GLY A 81 -1.47 1.77 -16.31
CA GLY A 81 -0.45 2.79 -16.09
C GLY A 81 -0.61 3.42 -14.70
N ASN A 82 -0.55 4.73 -14.63
CA ASN A 82 -0.69 5.47 -13.36
C ASN A 82 -2.14 5.65 -12.89
N GLN A 83 -3.13 5.13 -13.64
CA GLN A 83 -4.53 5.22 -13.21
C GLN A 83 -4.81 4.32 -12.01
N LEU A 84 -5.39 4.89 -10.98
CA LEU A 84 -5.80 4.18 -9.78
C LEU A 84 -7.12 3.43 -9.99
N LEU A 85 -7.23 2.27 -9.37
CA LEU A 85 -8.50 1.59 -9.15
C LEU A 85 -9.20 2.17 -7.90
N ASP A 86 -10.43 1.73 -7.68
CA ASP A 86 -11.15 2.13 -6.47
C ASP A 86 -10.52 1.50 -5.23
N PHE A 87 -10.32 2.32 -4.22
CA PHE A 87 -9.76 1.89 -2.95
C PHE A 87 -10.82 1.16 -2.12
N LYS A 88 -10.42 0.05 -1.55
CA LYS A 88 -11.29 -0.78 -0.72
C LYS A 88 -11.32 -0.26 0.72
N GLY A 89 -12.49 0.10 1.23
CA GLY A 89 -12.66 0.55 2.61
C GLY A 89 -12.09 -0.44 3.65
N GLY A 90 -12.10 -1.73 3.35
CA GLY A 90 -11.48 -2.76 4.20
C GLY A 90 -10.02 -2.53 4.52
N SER A 91 -9.26 -1.92 3.59
CA SER A 91 -7.82 -1.61 3.74
C SER A 91 -7.55 -0.58 4.85
N PHE A 92 -8.54 0.21 5.25
CA PHE A 92 -8.42 1.26 6.27
C PHE A 92 -8.90 0.83 7.65
N LYS A 93 -9.50 -0.37 7.79
CA LYS A 93 -10.05 -0.84 9.07
C LYS A 93 -8.99 -0.99 10.16
N SER A 94 -7.77 -1.40 9.81
CA SER A 94 -6.67 -1.51 10.78
C SER A 94 -6.23 -0.15 11.29
N ALA A 95 -6.14 0.86 10.43
CA ALA A 95 -5.80 2.23 10.82
C ALA A 95 -6.86 2.84 11.76
N VAL A 96 -8.15 2.68 11.42
CA VAL A 96 -9.27 3.12 12.29
C VAL A 96 -9.20 2.43 13.64
N LYS A 97 -8.93 1.12 13.67
CA LYS A 97 -8.85 0.34 14.91
C LYS A 97 -7.62 0.68 15.74
N ALA A 98 -6.49 0.98 15.08
CA ALA A 98 -5.26 1.39 15.74
C ALA A 98 -5.26 2.86 16.17
N GLN A 99 -6.17 3.68 15.61
CA GLN A 99 -6.21 5.13 15.80
C GLN A 99 -4.88 5.80 15.42
N CYS A 100 -4.28 5.39 14.30
CA CYS A 100 -2.97 5.83 13.87
C CYS A 100 -3.04 6.74 12.64
N PRO A 101 -2.03 7.57 12.35
CA PRO A 101 -1.98 8.33 11.12
C PRO A 101 -1.98 7.44 9.88
N ILE A 102 -2.58 7.93 8.79
CA ILE A 102 -2.51 7.33 7.46
C ILE A 102 -1.57 8.19 6.62
N VAL A 103 -0.53 7.58 6.04
CA VAL A 103 0.38 8.24 5.10
C VAL A 103 0.03 7.79 3.69
N PRO A 104 -0.63 8.63 2.86
CA PRO A 104 -0.84 8.29 1.46
C PRO A 104 0.50 8.29 0.70
N VAL A 105 0.68 7.34 -0.20
CA VAL A 105 1.88 7.24 -1.04
C VAL A 105 1.49 7.14 -2.50
N ALA A 106 1.95 8.08 -3.32
CA ALA A 106 1.78 8.05 -4.76
C ALA A 106 2.98 7.40 -5.43
N LEU A 107 2.70 6.48 -6.34
CA LEU A 107 3.69 5.80 -7.18
C LEU A 107 3.44 6.20 -8.64
N ILE A 108 4.48 6.73 -9.30
CA ILE A 108 4.40 7.16 -10.69
C ILE A 108 5.40 6.35 -11.50
N ASP A 109 4.94 5.83 -12.63
CA ASP A 109 5.71 5.05 -13.60
C ASP A 109 6.26 3.70 -13.12
N SER A 110 5.83 3.22 -11.97
CA SER A 110 6.28 1.93 -11.43
C SER A 110 5.89 0.74 -12.33
N TYR A 111 4.80 0.85 -13.09
CA TYR A 111 4.37 -0.17 -14.05
C TYR A 111 5.39 -0.40 -15.17
N LYS A 112 6.15 0.63 -15.56
CA LYS A 112 7.14 0.55 -16.63
C LYS A 112 8.28 -0.43 -16.33
N SER A 113 8.53 -0.73 -15.04
CA SER A 113 9.63 -1.61 -14.62
C SER A 113 9.48 -3.05 -15.11
N PHE A 114 8.26 -3.55 -15.28
CA PHE A 114 7.99 -4.92 -15.73
C PHE A 114 7.12 -5.03 -16.98
N ASP A 115 6.41 -3.98 -17.34
CA ASP A 115 5.50 -3.98 -18.48
C ASP A 115 6.16 -3.49 -19.78
N THR A 116 7.39 -2.95 -19.70
CA THR A 116 8.14 -2.50 -20.86
C THR A 116 9.37 -3.39 -21.08
N ASN A 117 9.49 -4.01 -22.27
CA ASN A 117 10.68 -4.72 -22.70
C ASN A 117 11.80 -3.72 -23.07
N SER A 118 12.34 -3.02 -22.08
CA SER A 118 13.40 -2.02 -22.26
C SER A 118 14.47 -2.16 -21.22
N ILE A 119 15.74 -2.08 -21.66
CA ILE A 119 16.92 -1.99 -20.77
C ILE A 119 17.34 -0.54 -20.52
N LYS A 120 16.56 0.44 -21.01
CA LYS A 120 16.84 1.85 -20.77
C LYS A 120 16.62 2.19 -19.30
N LYS A 121 17.42 3.14 -18.79
CA LYS A 121 17.24 3.68 -17.45
C LYS A 121 15.79 4.17 -17.29
N LEU A 122 15.14 3.70 -16.25
CA LEU A 122 13.79 4.08 -15.87
C LEU A 122 13.85 4.87 -14.56
N THR A 123 13.10 5.97 -14.49
CA THR A 123 12.85 6.69 -13.25
C THR A 123 11.44 6.36 -12.76
N VAL A 124 11.35 5.87 -11.53
CA VAL A 124 10.09 5.68 -10.81
C VAL A 124 10.05 6.70 -9.69
N GLN A 125 8.91 7.37 -9.52
CA GLN A 125 8.74 8.35 -8.47
C GLN A 125 7.90 7.77 -7.34
N VAL A 126 8.32 8.05 -6.10
CA VAL A 126 7.60 7.68 -4.88
C VAL A 126 7.40 8.95 -4.05
N HIS A 127 6.17 9.37 -3.90
CA HIS A 127 5.79 10.56 -3.15
C HIS A 127 5.07 10.17 -1.87
N PHE A 128 5.69 10.46 -0.72
CA PHE A 128 5.02 10.37 0.58
C PHE A 128 4.29 11.68 0.84
N LEU A 129 2.97 11.62 0.92
CA LEU A 129 2.13 12.79 1.16
C LEU A 129 2.04 13.07 2.67
N GLU A 130 1.56 14.27 2.99
CA GLU A 130 1.33 14.66 4.38
C GLU A 130 0.45 13.63 5.11
N PRO A 131 0.89 13.17 6.29
CA PRO A 131 0.12 12.25 7.10
C PRO A 131 -1.27 12.80 7.44
N ILE A 132 -2.27 11.94 7.35
CA ILE A 132 -3.63 12.23 7.78
C ILE A 132 -3.75 11.74 9.23
N PRO A 133 -3.74 12.64 10.24
CA PRO A 133 -3.87 12.25 11.63
C PRO A 133 -5.25 11.64 11.91
N TYR A 134 -5.36 10.81 12.93
CA TYR A 134 -6.60 10.10 13.27
C TYR A 134 -7.79 11.03 13.45
N GLU A 135 -7.58 12.18 14.06
CA GLU A 135 -8.60 13.19 14.34
C GLU A 135 -9.31 13.69 13.07
N LYS A 136 -8.62 13.63 11.92
CA LYS A 136 -9.19 14.06 10.62
C LYS A 136 -10.10 13.03 9.98
N TYR A 137 -10.04 11.77 10.41
CA TYR A 137 -10.88 10.73 9.85
C TYR A 137 -11.67 9.93 10.92
N GLN A 138 -11.55 10.34 12.18
CA GLN A 138 -12.34 9.78 13.27
C GLN A 138 -13.84 9.91 12.99
N GLY A 139 -14.57 8.80 13.14
CA GLY A 139 -16.03 8.76 12.89
C GLY A 139 -16.45 8.65 11.42
N MET A 140 -15.52 8.78 10.47
CA MET A 140 -15.81 8.56 9.05
C MET A 140 -16.02 7.08 8.74
N LYS A 141 -16.86 6.78 7.75
CA LYS A 141 -16.95 5.44 7.18
C LYS A 141 -15.65 5.10 6.45
N THR A 142 -15.23 3.85 6.51
CA THR A 142 -13.99 3.42 5.84
C THR A 142 -14.01 3.62 4.32
N THR A 143 -15.18 3.66 3.70
CA THR A 143 -15.37 4.02 2.29
C THR A 143 -15.10 5.50 2.00
N GLU A 144 -15.45 6.38 2.93
CA GLU A 144 -15.17 7.83 2.83
C GLU A 144 -13.67 8.09 3.02
N ILE A 145 -13.03 7.38 3.97
CA ILE A 145 -11.59 7.43 4.15
C ILE A 145 -10.87 6.97 2.87
N ALA A 146 -11.34 5.88 2.27
CA ALA A 146 -10.79 5.35 1.02
C ALA A 146 -10.87 6.37 -0.12
N ALA A 147 -12.02 7.04 -0.28
CA ALA A 147 -12.22 8.08 -1.29
C ALA A 147 -11.30 9.29 -1.06
N MET A 148 -11.20 9.76 0.18
CA MET A 148 -10.32 10.89 0.55
C MET A 148 -8.85 10.59 0.28
N VAL A 149 -8.36 9.40 0.65
CA VAL A 149 -6.97 9.00 0.42
C VAL A 149 -6.70 8.84 -1.06
N LYS A 150 -7.62 8.21 -1.81
CA LYS A 150 -7.52 8.05 -3.26
C LYS A 150 -7.41 9.39 -3.96
N GLN A 151 -8.29 10.34 -3.63
CA GLN A 151 -8.29 11.67 -4.23
C GLN A 151 -6.94 12.37 -4.06
N ARG A 152 -6.35 12.36 -2.86
CA ARG A 152 -5.04 12.97 -2.60
C ARG A 152 -3.93 12.36 -3.46
N ILE A 153 -3.94 11.03 -3.61
CA ILE A 153 -2.95 10.35 -4.44
C ILE A 153 -3.16 10.68 -5.92
N GLU A 154 -4.42 10.74 -6.40
CA GLU A 154 -4.74 11.11 -7.79
C GLU A 154 -4.33 12.55 -8.12
N GLU A 155 -4.53 13.49 -7.20
CA GLU A 155 -4.09 14.87 -7.35
C GLU A 155 -2.56 14.95 -7.48
N THR A 156 -1.83 14.24 -6.63
CA THR A 156 -0.36 14.17 -6.70
C THR A 156 0.11 13.54 -8.01
N ILE A 157 -0.49 12.42 -8.44
CA ILE A 157 -0.12 11.79 -9.71
C ILE A 157 -0.30 12.77 -10.87
N LYS A 158 -1.43 13.47 -10.96
CA LYS A 158 -1.69 14.46 -12.03
C LYS A 158 -0.65 15.58 -12.02
N GLU A 159 -0.34 16.13 -10.85
CA GLU A 159 0.66 17.20 -10.72
C GLU A 159 2.03 16.80 -11.28
N PHE A 160 2.48 15.58 -11.02
CA PHE A 160 3.80 15.12 -11.44
C PHE A 160 3.85 14.39 -12.78
N GLU A 161 2.71 14.05 -13.39
CA GLU A 161 2.65 13.57 -14.78
C GLU A 161 2.74 14.72 -15.80
N GLU A 162 2.32 15.94 -15.41
CA GLU A 162 2.30 17.11 -16.28
C GLU A 162 3.66 17.88 -16.28
N MET A 163 4.60 17.52 -15.41
CA MET A 163 5.95 18.09 -15.35
C MET A 163 6.97 17.31 -16.18
#